data_d208a564586019ad4caa9bb7a420fe17
#
_entry.id   d208a564586019ad4caa9bb7a420fe17
#
_cell.length_a   1.000
_cell.length_b   1.000
_cell.length_c   1.000
_cell.angle_alpha   90.00
_cell.angle_beta   90.00
_cell.angle_gamma   90.00
#
_symmetry.space_group_name_H-M   'P 1'
#
loop_
_entity.id
_entity.type
_entity.pdbx_description
1 polymer ?
#
loop_
_entity_poly.entity_id
_entity_poly.type
_entity_poly.pdbx_seq_one_letter_code
_entity_poly.pdbx_strand_id
1 'polypeptide(L)'
;MKRFGRIMFCFLPALLAFGLQQLISIPAVGLALLGGFYTKGATSIDDCMDAFLNIISTANFNAGVSAAYGTVALVVFAYWYYKKFRQTEPENVRKPFNIPVIFGILITAVGLQYITNYIVSFTAAINPHWLEYYSNLVESVGLDEPSLILVLYSVLIGPVCEELIFRGLTLKYAKRAMPFWVANLLQALLFGVFHMNMIQGVYAFVVGIVLGFICEKSRSIYPSMLFHILFNIWGTF
;
A
#
# COMPACT_ATOMS: atom_id res chain seq x y z
N MET A 1 -25.07 3.80 16.47
CA MET A 1 -24.90 2.71 15.46
C MET A 1 -24.87 1.35 16.18
N LYS A 2 -25.65 0.37 15.70
CA LYS A 2 -25.59 -1.01 16.20
C LYS A 2 -24.18 -1.59 15.97
N ARG A 3 -23.72 -2.54 16.80
CA ARG A 3 -22.37 -3.15 16.72
C ARG A 3 -22.01 -3.61 15.30
N PHE A 4 -22.96 -4.19 14.60
CA PHE A 4 -22.82 -4.61 13.20
C PHE A 4 -22.42 -3.44 12.27
N GLY A 5 -23.08 -2.29 12.36
CA GLY A 5 -22.71 -1.13 11.54
C GLY A 5 -21.30 -0.60 11.80
N ARG A 6 -20.77 -0.74 13.05
CA ARG A 6 -19.39 -0.36 13.37
C ARG A 6 -18.38 -1.32 12.72
N ILE A 7 -18.69 -2.62 12.67
CA ILE A 7 -17.86 -3.63 12.00
C ILE A 7 -17.80 -3.35 10.50
N MET A 8 -18.96 -3.11 9.86
CA MET A 8 -18.99 -2.79 8.41
C MET A 8 -18.19 -1.53 8.08
N PHE A 9 -18.19 -0.54 8.98
CA PHE A 9 -17.42 0.69 8.78
C PHE A 9 -15.91 0.51 8.79
N CYS A 10 -15.40 -0.62 9.34
CA CYS A 10 -13.97 -0.93 9.34
C CYS A 10 -13.42 -1.22 7.94
N PHE A 11 -14.26 -1.74 7.04
CA PHE A 11 -13.89 -2.07 5.67
C PHE A 11 -13.91 -0.86 4.74
N LEU A 12 -14.65 0.20 5.10
CA LEU A 12 -14.90 1.35 4.23
C LEU A 12 -13.60 2.03 3.75
N PRO A 13 -12.55 2.25 4.56
CA PRO A 13 -11.33 2.87 4.07
C PRO A 13 -10.62 2.04 3.00
N ALA A 14 -10.51 0.71 3.20
CA ALA A 14 -9.90 -0.19 2.22
C ALA A 14 -10.72 -0.29 0.93
N LEU A 15 -12.05 -0.38 1.03
CA LEU A 15 -12.96 -0.39 -0.12
C LEU A 15 -12.89 0.92 -0.91
N LEU A 16 -12.84 2.06 -0.22
CA LEU A 16 -12.70 3.36 -0.88
C LEU A 16 -11.34 3.49 -1.56
N ALA A 17 -10.26 3.01 -0.93
CA ALA A 17 -8.93 3.00 -1.55
C ALA A 17 -8.91 2.17 -2.84
N PHE A 18 -9.47 0.97 -2.79
CA PHE A 18 -9.63 0.12 -3.99
C PHE A 18 -10.50 0.80 -5.06
N GLY A 19 -11.63 1.40 -4.66
CA GLY A 19 -12.51 2.14 -5.57
C GLY A 19 -11.81 3.34 -6.24
N LEU A 20 -11.02 4.11 -5.50
CA LEU A 20 -10.22 5.21 -6.03
C LEU A 20 -9.14 4.71 -7.01
N GLN A 21 -8.51 3.58 -6.70
CA GLN A 21 -7.54 2.97 -7.61
C GLN A 21 -8.19 2.61 -8.94
N GLN A 22 -9.37 1.97 -8.92
CA GLN A 22 -10.10 1.63 -10.14
C GLN A 22 -10.57 2.88 -10.89
N LEU A 23 -11.04 3.90 -10.16
CA LEU A 23 -11.50 5.16 -10.74
C LEU A 23 -10.39 5.91 -11.51
N ILE A 24 -9.13 5.71 -11.14
CA ILE A 24 -7.98 6.31 -11.80
C ILE A 24 -7.43 5.39 -12.89
N SER A 25 -7.30 4.08 -12.61
CA SER A 25 -6.69 3.12 -13.52
C SER A 25 -7.56 2.86 -14.77
N ILE A 26 -8.88 2.72 -14.62
CA ILE A 26 -9.77 2.44 -15.75
C ILE A 26 -9.75 3.55 -16.80
N PRO A 27 -9.90 4.85 -16.46
CA PRO A 27 -9.75 5.93 -17.43
C PRO A 27 -8.35 5.99 -18.05
N ALA A 28 -7.29 5.75 -17.26
CA ALA A 28 -5.92 5.75 -17.78
C ALA A 28 -5.72 4.66 -18.85
N VAL A 29 -6.20 3.45 -18.60
CA VAL A 29 -6.20 2.35 -19.58
C VAL A 29 -7.04 2.71 -20.81
N GLY A 30 -8.21 3.34 -20.61
CA GLY A 30 -9.04 3.83 -21.72
C GLY A 30 -8.32 4.88 -22.59
N LEU A 31 -7.58 5.80 -21.97
CA LEU A 31 -6.77 6.77 -22.70
C LEU A 31 -5.59 6.12 -23.43
N ALA A 32 -4.96 5.10 -22.86
CA ALA A 32 -3.91 4.33 -23.52
C ALA A 32 -4.46 3.58 -24.74
N LEU A 33 -5.67 3.01 -24.63
CA LEU A 33 -6.34 2.36 -25.78
C LEU A 33 -6.60 3.36 -26.91
N LEU A 34 -7.13 4.55 -26.59
CA LEU A 34 -7.28 5.61 -27.57
C LEU A 34 -5.93 6.02 -28.17
N GLY A 35 -4.87 6.11 -27.37
CA GLY A 35 -3.51 6.37 -27.83
C GLY A 35 -3.03 5.35 -28.85
N GLY A 36 -3.35 4.07 -28.68
CA GLY A 36 -3.05 3.00 -29.64
C GLY A 36 -3.63 3.30 -31.03
N PHE A 37 -4.88 3.78 -31.09
CA PHE A 37 -5.53 4.14 -32.36
C PHE A 37 -4.92 5.36 -33.05
N TYR A 38 -4.26 6.26 -32.29
CA TYR A 38 -3.62 7.46 -32.84
C TYR A 38 -2.11 7.27 -33.08
N THR A 39 -1.56 6.08 -32.86
CA THR A 39 -0.15 5.81 -33.09
C THR A 39 0.17 5.87 -34.59
N LYS A 40 1.18 6.66 -34.97
CA LYS A 40 1.63 6.79 -36.35
C LYS A 40 2.11 5.45 -36.89
N GLY A 41 1.53 5.00 -38.01
CA GLY A 41 1.86 3.72 -38.66
C GLY A 41 0.92 2.58 -38.31
N ALA A 42 -0.01 2.71 -37.38
CA ALA A 42 -1.06 1.72 -37.17
C ALA A 42 -2.05 1.77 -38.34
N THR A 43 -2.15 0.66 -39.07
CA THR A 43 -3.01 0.53 -40.24
C THR A 43 -4.07 -0.55 -40.08
N SER A 44 -3.95 -1.37 -39.02
CA SER A 44 -4.88 -2.45 -38.70
C SER A 44 -5.29 -2.36 -37.21
N ILE A 45 -6.31 -3.16 -36.86
CA ILE A 45 -6.73 -3.31 -35.44
C ILE A 45 -5.61 -3.98 -34.66
N ASP A 46 -4.87 -4.90 -35.24
CA ASP A 46 -3.75 -5.57 -34.57
C ASP A 46 -2.62 -4.59 -34.26
N ASP A 47 -2.26 -3.69 -35.20
CA ASP A 47 -1.27 -2.63 -34.94
C ASP A 47 -1.71 -1.69 -33.82
N CYS A 48 -3.00 -1.34 -33.74
CA CYS A 48 -3.56 -0.54 -32.66
C CYS A 48 -3.49 -1.26 -31.32
N MET A 49 -3.78 -2.57 -31.31
CA MET A 49 -3.71 -3.39 -30.10
C MET A 49 -2.26 -3.54 -29.60
N ASP A 50 -1.31 -3.79 -30.50
CA ASP A 50 0.11 -3.87 -30.15
C ASP A 50 0.62 -2.53 -29.59
N ALA A 51 0.22 -1.41 -30.20
CA ALA A 51 0.56 -0.08 -29.69
C ALA A 51 -0.04 0.17 -28.29
N PHE A 52 -1.30 -0.23 -28.06
CA PHE A 52 -1.94 -0.15 -26.75
C PHE A 52 -1.22 -1.00 -25.72
N LEU A 53 -0.91 -2.25 -26.01
CA LEU A 53 -0.19 -3.17 -25.11
C LEU A 53 1.19 -2.61 -24.79
N ASN A 54 1.89 -2.06 -25.77
CA ASN A 54 3.18 -1.38 -25.56
C ASN A 54 3.06 -0.18 -24.61
N ILE A 55 2.00 0.64 -24.69
CA ILE A 55 1.79 1.77 -23.77
C ILE A 55 1.59 1.29 -22.34
N ILE A 56 0.65 0.35 -22.11
CA ILE A 56 0.31 -0.09 -20.75
C ILE A 56 1.38 -0.94 -20.08
N SER A 57 2.27 -1.56 -20.86
CA SER A 57 3.40 -2.32 -20.32
C SER A 57 4.60 -1.44 -19.93
N THR A 58 4.58 -0.12 -20.25
CA THR A 58 5.70 0.75 -19.89
C THR A 58 5.74 1.06 -18.40
N ALA A 59 6.94 1.03 -17.82
CA ALA A 59 7.18 1.46 -16.45
C ALA A 59 6.70 2.90 -16.19
N ASN A 60 6.83 3.80 -17.19
CA ASN A 60 6.38 5.18 -17.08
C ASN A 60 4.84 5.30 -16.98
N PHE A 61 4.09 4.50 -17.73
CA PHE A 61 2.63 4.46 -17.62
C PHE A 61 2.22 4.00 -16.22
N ASN A 62 2.78 2.88 -15.74
CA ASN A 62 2.47 2.32 -14.43
C ASN A 62 2.88 3.27 -13.29
N ALA A 63 4.06 3.90 -13.38
CA ALA A 63 4.50 4.91 -12.43
C ALA A 63 3.58 6.14 -12.40
N GLY A 64 3.12 6.60 -13.58
CA GLY A 64 2.19 7.71 -13.71
C GLY A 64 0.83 7.43 -13.08
N VAL A 65 0.25 6.27 -13.35
CA VAL A 65 -1.02 5.82 -12.75
C VAL A 65 -0.89 5.69 -11.23
N SER A 66 0.21 5.10 -10.75
CA SER A 66 0.48 4.94 -9.32
C SER A 66 0.64 6.29 -8.62
N ALA A 67 1.37 7.22 -9.22
CA ALA A 67 1.56 8.58 -8.70
C ALA A 67 0.24 9.37 -8.66
N ALA A 68 -0.59 9.25 -9.69
CA ALA A 68 -1.91 9.88 -9.74
C ALA A 68 -2.82 9.33 -8.64
N TYR A 69 -2.89 7.99 -8.51
CA TYR A 69 -3.62 7.34 -7.42
C TYR A 69 -3.10 7.80 -6.06
N GLY A 70 -1.79 7.71 -5.82
CA GLY A 70 -1.18 8.06 -4.55
C GLY A 70 -1.44 9.51 -4.14
N THR A 71 -1.40 10.44 -5.09
CA THR A 71 -1.68 11.86 -4.84
C THR A 71 -3.13 12.07 -4.40
N VAL A 72 -4.09 11.50 -5.12
CA VAL A 72 -5.52 11.60 -4.79
C VAL A 72 -5.81 10.90 -3.45
N ALA A 73 -5.29 9.70 -3.27
CA ALA A 73 -5.47 8.92 -2.04
C ALA A 73 -4.89 9.66 -0.83
N LEU A 74 -3.68 10.23 -0.96
CA LEU A 74 -3.06 11.02 0.11
C LEU A 74 -3.97 12.17 0.57
N VAL A 75 -4.50 12.95 -0.36
CA VAL A 75 -5.39 14.07 -0.04
C VAL A 75 -6.68 13.58 0.64
N VAL A 76 -7.34 12.58 0.07
CA VAL A 76 -8.62 12.05 0.57
C VAL A 76 -8.46 11.45 1.97
N PHE A 77 -7.48 10.55 2.15
CA PHE A 77 -7.33 9.84 3.42
C PHE A 77 -6.67 10.69 4.50
N ALA A 78 -5.77 11.62 4.15
CA ALA A 78 -5.22 12.59 5.10
C ALA A 78 -6.31 13.53 5.62
N TYR A 79 -7.16 14.05 4.73
CA TYR A 79 -8.30 14.88 5.12
C TYR A 79 -9.28 14.11 6.02
N TRP A 80 -9.63 12.87 5.66
CA TRP A 80 -10.52 12.03 6.46
C TRP A 80 -9.93 11.73 7.84
N TYR A 81 -8.65 11.30 7.89
CA TYR A 81 -7.95 11.06 9.14
C TYR A 81 -7.89 12.32 10.01
N TYR A 82 -7.50 13.46 9.44
CA TYR A 82 -7.41 14.72 10.15
C TYR A 82 -8.75 15.12 10.77
N LYS A 83 -9.81 15.13 10.00
CA LYS A 83 -11.16 15.52 10.47
C LYS A 83 -11.73 14.57 11.52
N LYS A 84 -11.43 13.27 11.43
CA LYS A 84 -12.12 12.25 12.24
C LYS A 84 -11.35 11.86 13.49
N PHE A 85 -10.03 11.89 13.44
CA PHE A 85 -9.18 11.36 14.50
C PHE A 85 -8.13 12.34 15.00
N ARG A 86 -7.43 13.02 14.11
CA ARG A 86 -6.29 13.86 14.47
C ARG A 86 -6.65 15.05 15.36
N GLN A 87 -7.79 15.68 15.10
CA GLN A 87 -8.26 16.83 15.89
C GLN A 87 -8.64 16.45 17.32
N THR A 88 -8.96 15.18 17.57
CA THR A 88 -9.38 14.66 18.89
C THR A 88 -8.25 14.01 19.66
N GLU A 89 -7.04 13.92 19.08
CA GLU A 89 -5.88 13.33 19.76
C GLU A 89 -5.33 14.27 20.84
N PRO A 90 -5.04 13.76 22.06
CA PRO A 90 -4.42 14.55 23.12
C PRO A 90 -3.07 15.11 22.70
N GLU A 91 -2.69 16.25 23.25
CA GLU A 91 -1.46 16.95 22.86
C GLU A 91 -0.18 16.16 23.19
N ASN A 92 -0.19 15.36 24.25
CA ASN A 92 0.93 14.49 24.63
C ASN A 92 1.22 13.37 23.61
N VAL A 93 0.25 13.01 22.76
CA VAL A 93 0.42 12.03 21.67
C VAL A 93 1.08 12.65 20.44
N ARG A 94 1.21 13.96 20.38
CA ARG A 94 1.80 14.69 19.26
C ARG A 94 3.33 14.60 19.17
N LYS A 95 4.00 14.10 20.23
CA LYS A 95 5.47 13.90 20.29
C LYS A 95 5.79 12.40 20.41
N PRO A 96 5.53 11.60 19.36
CA PRO A 96 5.64 10.15 19.46
C PRO A 96 7.07 9.62 19.36
N PHE A 97 8.03 10.49 19.07
CA PHE A 97 9.43 10.10 18.86
C PHE A 97 10.27 10.42 20.10
N ASN A 98 10.99 9.42 20.56
CA ASN A 98 12.10 9.51 21.49
C ASN A 98 13.19 8.52 21.06
N ILE A 99 14.39 8.62 21.64
CA ILE A 99 15.53 7.78 21.26
C ILE A 99 15.20 6.28 21.32
N PRO A 100 14.59 5.72 22.38
CA PRO A 100 14.20 4.31 22.42
C PRO A 100 13.23 3.90 21.29
N VAL A 101 12.26 4.74 20.94
CA VAL A 101 11.31 4.46 19.84
C VAL A 101 12.03 4.41 18.50
N ILE A 102 12.92 5.38 18.23
CA ILE A 102 13.69 5.40 16.97
C ILE A 102 14.59 4.16 16.87
N PHE A 103 15.32 3.82 17.95
CA PHE A 103 16.15 2.61 18.00
C PHE A 103 15.33 1.33 17.79
N GLY A 104 14.18 1.24 18.47
CA GLY A 104 13.25 0.12 18.31
C GLY A 104 12.74 -0.03 16.87
N ILE A 105 12.40 1.07 16.20
CA ILE A 105 12.01 1.10 14.79
C ILE A 105 13.13 0.56 13.91
N LEU A 106 14.36 1.04 14.05
CA LEU A 106 15.50 0.63 13.24
C LEU A 106 15.80 -0.86 13.38
N ILE A 107 15.90 -1.36 14.63
CA ILE A 107 16.18 -2.79 14.90
C ILE A 107 15.05 -3.66 14.35
N THR A 108 13.79 -3.25 14.56
CA THR A 108 12.63 -4.02 14.10
C THR A 108 12.55 -4.03 12.58
N ALA A 109 12.85 -2.92 11.89
CA ALA A 109 12.85 -2.85 10.44
C ALA A 109 13.87 -3.83 9.84
N VAL A 110 15.11 -3.84 10.35
CA VAL A 110 16.15 -4.79 9.92
C VAL A 110 15.72 -6.23 10.19
N GLY A 111 15.29 -6.54 11.42
CA GLY A 111 14.88 -7.90 11.78
C GLY A 111 13.68 -8.40 10.97
N LEU A 112 12.71 -7.54 10.72
CA LEU A 112 11.53 -7.91 9.95
C LEU A 112 11.86 -8.13 8.47
N GLN A 113 12.84 -7.44 7.91
CA GLN A 113 13.29 -7.67 6.53
C GLN A 113 13.83 -9.09 6.33
N TYR A 114 14.63 -9.60 7.29
CA TYR A 114 15.07 -11.00 7.24
C TYR A 114 13.89 -11.99 7.38
N ILE A 115 12.96 -11.70 8.28
CA ILE A 115 11.77 -12.54 8.46
C ILE A 115 10.93 -12.57 7.17
N THR A 116 10.75 -11.43 6.50
CA THR A 116 9.99 -11.37 5.24
C THR A 116 10.67 -12.13 4.12
N ASN A 117 12.01 -12.12 4.04
CA ASN A 117 12.76 -12.95 3.08
C ASN A 117 12.51 -14.46 3.28
N TYR A 118 12.46 -14.93 4.53
CA TYR A 118 12.07 -16.31 4.83
C TYR A 118 10.62 -16.60 4.46
N ILE A 119 9.71 -15.66 4.72
CA ILE A 119 8.29 -15.81 4.34
C ILE A 119 8.15 -15.91 2.82
N VAL A 120 8.84 -15.05 2.06
CA VAL A 120 8.87 -15.10 0.58
C VAL A 120 9.37 -16.46 0.10
N SER A 121 10.53 -16.91 0.62
CA SER A 121 11.12 -18.20 0.26
C SER A 121 10.20 -19.37 0.59
N PHE A 122 9.57 -19.36 1.77
CA PHE A 122 8.63 -20.39 2.20
C PHE A 122 7.36 -20.41 1.33
N THR A 123 6.80 -19.23 1.04
CA THR A 123 5.60 -19.09 0.21
C THR A 123 5.88 -19.55 -1.23
N ALA A 124 7.06 -19.20 -1.77
CA ALA A 124 7.52 -19.66 -3.07
C ALA A 124 7.75 -21.18 -3.13
N ALA A 125 8.21 -21.79 -2.05
CA ALA A 125 8.39 -23.25 -1.97
C ALA A 125 7.05 -24.01 -1.96
N ILE A 126 5.97 -23.42 -1.45
CA ILE A 126 4.62 -23.99 -1.52
C ILE A 126 4.11 -24.00 -2.96
N ASN A 127 4.28 -22.91 -3.69
CA ASN A 127 3.90 -22.82 -5.10
C ASN A 127 4.83 -21.85 -5.86
N PRO A 128 5.78 -22.38 -6.67
CA PRO A 128 6.72 -21.56 -7.43
C PRO A 128 6.07 -20.58 -8.42
N HIS A 129 4.87 -20.89 -8.95
CA HIS A 129 4.15 -19.97 -9.83
C HIS A 129 3.76 -18.65 -9.16
N TRP A 130 3.60 -18.62 -7.85
CA TRP A 130 3.33 -17.37 -7.13
C TRP A 130 4.55 -16.45 -7.15
N LEU A 131 5.76 -17.00 -7.08
CA LEU A 131 6.98 -16.21 -7.20
C LEU A 131 7.19 -15.71 -8.63
N GLU A 132 6.96 -16.56 -9.63
CA GLU A 132 7.02 -16.17 -11.04
C GLU A 132 6.04 -15.03 -11.34
N TYR A 133 4.78 -15.16 -10.90
CA TYR A 133 3.79 -14.09 -11.03
C TYR A 133 4.24 -12.79 -10.35
N TYR A 134 4.79 -12.89 -9.14
CA TYR A 134 5.27 -11.73 -8.40
C TYR A 134 6.48 -11.07 -9.09
N SER A 135 7.42 -11.86 -9.62
CA SER A 135 8.58 -11.35 -10.36
C SER A 135 8.16 -10.62 -11.63
N ASN A 136 7.24 -11.21 -12.40
CA ASN A 136 6.68 -10.58 -13.60
C ASN A 136 5.94 -9.27 -13.27
N LEU A 137 5.25 -9.21 -12.12
CA LEU A 137 4.60 -8.00 -11.65
C LEU A 137 5.64 -6.91 -11.31
N VAL A 138 6.71 -7.26 -10.60
CA VAL A 138 7.81 -6.33 -10.23
C VAL A 138 8.46 -5.75 -11.48
N GLU A 139 8.75 -6.60 -12.48
CA GLU A 139 9.31 -6.19 -13.78
C GLU A 139 8.33 -5.28 -14.54
N SER A 140 7.05 -5.67 -14.65
CA SER A 140 6.03 -4.92 -15.39
C SER A 140 5.79 -3.51 -14.85
N VAL A 141 5.97 -3.29 -13.55
CA VAL A 141 5.87 -1.95 -12.95
C VAL A 141 7.20 -1.19 -12.98
N GLY A 142 8.31 -1.81 -13.43
CA GLY A 142 9.62 -1.20 -13.57
C GLY A 142 10.38 -1.02 -12.25
N LEU A 143 10.15 -1.93 -11.29
CA LEU A 143 10.87 -1.90 -9.99
C LEU A 143 12.28 -2.50 -10.09
N ASP A 144 12.62 -3.17 -11.17
CA ASP A 144 13.97 -3.64 -11.53
C ASP A 144 14.92 -2.50 -11.95
N GLU A 145 14.36 -1.49 -12.64
CA GLU A 145 15.05 -0.23 -13.00
C GLU A 145 14.15 0.98 -12.69
N PRO A 146 13.96 1.31 -11.40
CA PRO A 146 12.90 2.22 -11.00
C PRO A 146 13.18 3.66 -11.40
N SER A 147 12.19 4.31 -12.04
CA SER A 147 12.21 5.75 -12.25
C SER A 147 12.12 6.51 -10.91
N LEU A 148 12.59 7.76 -10.87
CA LEU A 148 12.48 8.59 -9.66
C LEU A 148 11.03 8.71 -9.16
N ILE A 149 10.06 8.78 -10.09
CA ILE A 149 8.63 8.84 -9.74
C ILE A 149 8.20 7.56 -9.02
N LEU A 150 8.62 6.40 -9.53
CA LEU A 150 8.29 5.12 -8.94
C LEU A 150 8.97 4.94 -7.56
N VAL A 151 10.24 5.35 -7.41
CA VAL A 151 10.92 5.36 -6.10
C VAL A 151 10.19 6.24 -5.09
N LEU A 152 9.84 7.48 -5.46
CA LEU A 152 9.10 8.37 -4.57
C LEU A 152 7.73 7.82 -4.20
N TYR A 153 7.05 7.17 -5.13
CA TYR A 153 5.79 6.51 -4.86
C TYR A 153 5.96 5.31 -3.92
N SER A 154 6.82 4.35 -4.28
CA SER A 154 6.95 3.07 -3.54
C SER A 154 7.55 3.25 -2.14
N VAL A 155 8.45 4.23 -1.97
CA VAL A 155 9.15 4.46 -0.71
C VAL A 155 8.43 5.45 0.20
N LEU A 156 7.76 6.46 -0.34
CA LEU A 156 7.22 7.55 0.47
C LEU A 156 5.70 7.68 0.36
N ILE A 157 5.17 7.92 -0.84
CA ILE A 157 3.75 8.25 -1.01
C ILE A 157 2.86 7.06 -0.70
N GLY A 158 3.17 5.88 -1.24
CA GLY A 158 2.46 4.63 -1.00
C GLY A 158 2.39 4.28 0.48
N PRO A 159 3.54 4.11 1.18
CA PRO A 159 3.56 3.85 2.60
C PRO A 159 2.76 4.84 3.45
N VAL A 160 2.87 6.13 3.18
CA VAL A 160 2.10 7.15 3.91
C VAL A 160 0.60 6.99 3.68
N CYS A 161 0.17 6.77 2.42
CA CYS A 161 -1.24 6.51 2.10
C CYS A 161 -1.75 5.24 2.80
N GLU A 162 -0.98 4.17 2.75
CA GLU A 162 -1.34 2.88 3.36
C GLU A 162 -1.45 3.00 4.89
N GLU A 163 -0.54 3.71 5.54
CA GLU A 163 -0.65 3.96 6.99
C GLU A 163 -1.90 4.79 7.34
N LEU A 164 -2.26 5.78 6.53
CA LEU A 164 -3.51 6.53 6.72
C LEU A 164 -4.74 5.62 6.58
N ILE A 165 -4.77 4.76 5.56
CA ILE A 165 -5.88 3.85 5.28
C ILE A 165 -6.00 2.79 6.38
N PHE A 166 -4.91 2.06 6.66
CA PHE A 166 -4.96 0.86 7.49
C PHE A 166 -4.80 1.17 8.98
N ARG A 167 -3.87 2.05 9.39
CA ARG A 167 -3.61 2.38 10.81
C ARG A 167 -4.38 3.63 11.25
N GLY A 168 -4.43 4.64 10.39
CA GLY A 168 -5.15 5.88 10.65
C GLY A 168 -6.67 5.71 10.70
N LEU A 169 -7.23 4.91 9.80
CA LEU A 169 -8.68 4.75 9.66
C LEU A 169 -9.14 3.35 10.05
N THR A 170 -8.77 2.31 9.28
CA THR A 170 -9.28 0.94 9.46
C THR A 170 -9.09 0.43 10.89
N LEU A 171 -7.86 0.47 11.43
CA LEU A 171 -7.57 0.03 12.80
C LEU A 171 -8.34 0.85 13.83
N LYS A 172 -8.40 2.18 13.69
CA LYS A 172 -9.12 3.05 14.63
C LYS A 172 -10.63 2.81 14.60
N TYR A 173 -11.22 2.52 13.44
CA TYR A 173 -12.63 2.12 13.35
C TYR A 173 -12.85 0.74 13.95
N ALA A 174 -11.99 -0.23 13.66
CA ALA A 174 -12.09 -1.60 14.16
C ALA A 174 -12.03 -1.64 15.70
N LYS A 175 -11.14 -0.88 16.32
CA LYS A 175 -11.01 -0.75 17.78
C LYS A 175 -12.28 -0.21 18.48
N ARG A 176 -13.19 0.43 17.75
CA ARG A 176 -14.50 0.83 18.30
C ARG A 176 -15.51 -0.32 18.39
N ALA A 177 -15.24 -1.42 17.71
CA ALA A 177 -16.15 -2.57 17.63
C ALA A 177 -15.57 -3.85 18.26
N MET A 178 -14.24 -3.96 18.36
CA MET A 178 -13.54 -5.17 18.79
C MET A 178 -12.24 -4.86 19.56
N PRO A 179 -11.71 -5.83 20.35
CA PRO A 179 -10.43 -5.69 21.05
C PRO A 179 -9.28 -5.45 20.08
N PHE A 180 -8.20 -4.79 20.59
CA PHE A 180 -7.05 -4.40 19.77
C PHE A 180 -6.49 -5.54 18.90
N TRP A 181 -6.23 -6.71 19.46
CA TRP A 181 -5.62 -7.81 18.70
C TRP A 181 -6.48 -8.28 17.52
N VAL A 182 -7.80 -8.37 17.72
CA VAL A 182 -8.73 -8.72 16.64
C VAL A 182 -8.77 -7.61 15.58
N ALA A 183 -8.81 -6.35 16.02
CA ALA A 183 -8.75 -5.19 15.13
C ALA A 183 -7.44 -5.13 14.35
N ASN A 184 -6.32 -5.48 15.00
CA ASN A 184 -5.00 -5.49 14.38
C ASN A 184 -4.88 -6.62 13.34
N LEU A 185 -5.36 -7.82 13.65
CA LEU A 185 -5.40 -8.92 12.68
C LEU A 185 -6.29 -8.60 11.49
N LEU A 186 -7.46 -7.98 11.72
CA LEU A 186 -8.36 -7.57 10.64
C LEU A 186 -7.69 -6.56 9.69
N GLN A 187 -7.10 -5.48 10.24
CA GLN A 187 -6.47 -4.47 9.39
C GLN A 187 -5.24 -5.03 8.67
N ALA A 188 -4.46 -5.92 9.31
CA ALA A 188 -3.32 -6.57 8.69
C ALA A 188 -3.74 -7.51 7.55
N LEU A 189 -4.83 -8.26 7.73
CA LEU A 189 -5.40 -9.10 6.68
C LEU A 189 -5.86 -8.27 5.48
N LEU A 190 -6.59 -7.17 5.73
CA LEU A 190 -7.01 -6.25 4.67
C LEU A 190 -5.82 -5.61 3.96
N PHE A 191 -4.75 -5.28 4.70
CA PHE A 191 -3.51 -4.77 4.15
C PHE A 191 -2.82 -5.79 3.23
N GLY A 192 -2.71 -7.05 3.66
CA GLY A 192 -2.17 -8.13 2.83
C GLY A 192 -2.99 -8.37 1.56
N VAL A 193 -4.33 -8.46 1.69
CA VAL A 193 -5.24 -8.66 0.55
C VAL A 193 -5.17 -7.49 -0.44
N PHE A 194 -4.96 -6.27 0.04
CA PHE A 194 -4.86 -5.07 -0.80
C PHE A 194 -3.72 -5.14 -1.83
N HIS A 195 -2.68 -5.93 -1.57
CA HIS A 195 -1.57 -6.12 -2.51
C HIS A 195 -1.88 -7.05 -3.71
N MET A 196 -3.00 -7.77 -3.68
CA MET A 196 -3.54 -8.55 -4.81
C MET A 196 -2.61 -9.62 -5.38
N ASN A 197 -1.55 -10.00 -4.69
CA ASN A 197 -0.70 -11.15 -5.04
C ASN A 197 -0.31 -11.92 -3.78
N MET A 198 -0.03 -13.22 -3.93
CA MET A 198 0.12 -14.13 -2.78
C MET A 198 1.44 -13.92 -2.04
N ILE A 199 2.54 -13.72 -2.75
CA ILE A 199 3.86 -13.49 -2.15
C ILE A 199 3.82 -12.23 -1.27
N GLN A 200 3.44 -11.11 -1.87
CA GLN A 200 3.39 -9.84 -1.17
C GLN A 200 2.30 -9.83 -0.09
N GLY A 201 1.14 -10.42 -0.37
CA GLY A 201 0.02 -10.49 0.56
C GLY A 201 0.37 -11.18 1.89
N VAL A 202 1.12 -12.29 1.83
CA VAL A 202 1.51 -13.03 3.04
C VAL A 202 2.53 -12.24 3.87
N TYR A 203 3.60 -11.71 3.27
CA TYR A 203 4.55 -10.93 4.06
C TYR A 203 3.97 -9.58 4.51
N ALA A 204 3.15 -8.92 3.69
CA ALA A 204 2.48 -7.68 4.06
C ALA A 204 1.49 -7.89 5.23
N PHE A 205 0.83 -9.04 5.31
CA PHE A 205 0.03 -9.39 6.49
C PHE A 205 0.88 -9.38 7.77
N VAL A 206 2.05 -10.01 7.76
CA VAL A 206 2.96 -10.04 8.92
C VAL A 206 3.50 -8.66 9.26
N VAL A 207 3.97 -7.92 8.25
CA VAL A 207 4.38 -6.50 8.38
C VAL A 207 3.22 -5.66 8.93
N GLY A 208 2.01 -5.92 8.46
CA GLY A 208 0.78 -5.28 8.89
C GLY A 208 0.49 -5.40 10.38
N ILE A 209 0.72 -6.60 10.96
CA ILE A 209 0.59 -6.84 12.39
C ILE A 209 1.59 -5.99 13.19
N VAL A 210 2.85 -5.94 12.74
CA VAL A 210 3.92 -5.16 13.40
C VAL A 210 3.62 -3.66 13.34
N LEU A 211 3.25 -3.15 12.16
CA LEU A 211 2.89 -1.74 11.98
C LEU A 211 1.70 -1.32 12.86
N GLY A 212 0.67 -2.16 12.95
CA GLY A 212 -0.46 -1.91 13.83
C GLY A 212 -0.08 -1.93 15.31
N PHE A 213 0.86 -2.81 15.71
CA PHE A 213 1.41 -2.84 17.07
C PHE A 213 2.23 -1.58 17.38
N ILE A 214 3.09 -1.13 16.46
CA ILE A 214 3.86 0.11 16.60
C ILE A 214 2.89 1.31 16.77
N CYS A 215 1.88 1.41 15.92
CA CYS A 215 0.86 2.44 15.98
C CYS A 215 0.11 2.45 17.33
N GLU A 216 -0.25 1.28 17.84
CA GLU A 216 -0.93 1.14 19.15
C GLU A 216 -0.05 1.56 20.31
N LYS A 217 1.19 1.08 20.36
CA LYS A 217 2.13 1.34 21.45
C LYS A 217 2.59 2.79 21.50
N SER A 218 2.82 3.39 20.33
CA SER A 218 3.19 4.81 20.23
C SER A 218 1.98 5.75 20.34
N ARG A 219 0.76 5.23 20.27
CA ARG A 219 -0.50 5.99 20.18
C ARG A 219 -0.52 6.99 19.01
N SER A 220 0.27 6.75 17.98
CA SER A 220 0.43 7.64 16.83
C SER A 220 0.71 6.84 15.56
N ILE A 221 0.27 7.34 14.41
CA ILE A 221 0.58 6.73 13.11
C ILE A 221 1.97 7.12 12.60
N TYR A 222 2.62 8.14 13.15
CA TYR A 222 3.90 8.63 12.62
C TYR A 222 5.05 7.65 12.81
N PRO A 223 5.21 6.92 13.95
CA PRO A 223 6.22 5.89 14.07
C PRO A 223 6.00 4.70 13.14
N SER A 224 4.74 4.30 12.88
CA SER A 224 4.47 3.26 11.89
C SER A 224 4.73 3.75 10.45
N MET A 225 4.44 5.01 10.12
CA MET A 225 4.84 5.62 8.85
C MET A 225 6.36 5.59 8.65
N LEU A 226 7.12 6.03 9.66
CA LEU A 226 8.59 6.00 9.60
C LEU A 226 9.13 4.59 9.42
N PHE A 227 8.61 3.63 10.20
CA PHE A 227 8.97 2.23 10.06
C PHE A 227 8.70 1.71 8.65
N HIS A 228 7.51 1.98 8.11
CA HIS A 228 7.08 1.50 6.80
C HIS A 228 7.95 2.09 5.67
N ILE A 229 8.26 3.38 5.74
CA ILE A 229 9.18 4.05 4.82
C ILE A 229 10.57 3.37 4.86
N LEU A 230 11.14 3.17 6.06
CA LEU A 230 12.44 2.53 6.22
C LEU A 230 12.44 1.07 5.72
N PHE A 231 11.36 0.34 5.98
CA PHE A 231 11.18 -1.02 5.51
C PHE A 231 11.16 -1.09 3.97
N ASN A 232 10.44 -0.17 3.32
CA ASN A 232 10.37 -0.11 1.86
C ASN A 232 11.68 0.39 1.23
N ILE A 233 12.39 1.35 1.85
CA ILE A 233 13.75 1.72 1.40
C ILE A 233 14.62 0.49 1.35
N TRP A 234 14.70 -0.28 2.44
CA TRP A 234 15.55 -1.48 2.50
C TRP A 234 15.12 -2.57 1.52
N GLY A 235 13.82 -2.71 1.24
CA GLY A 235 13.30 -3.70 0.31
C GLY A 235 13.43 -3.30 -1.17
N THR A 236 13.70 -2.01 -1.45
CA THR A 236 13.86 -1.48 -2.82
C THR A 236 15.32 -1.42 -3.24
N PHE A 237 16.25 -1.24 -2.31
CA PHE A 237 17.72 -1.13 -2.51
C PHE A 237 18.47 -2.23 -1.78
#